data_9c2a5ffdd88de4052fb127a1b5cdbd82
#
_entry.id   9c2a5ffdd88de4052fb127a1b5cdbd82
#
_cell.length_a   1.000
_cell.length_b   1.000
_cell.length_c   1.000
_cell.angle_alpha   90.00
_cell.angle_beta   90.00
_cell.angle_gamma   90.00
#
_symmetry.space_group_name_H-M   'P 1'
#
loop_
_entity.id
_entity.type
_entity.pdbx_description
1 polymer ?
#
loop_
_entity_poly.entity_id
_entity_poly.type
_entity_poly.pdbx_seq_one_letter_code
_entity_poly.pdbx_strand_id
1 'polypeptide(L)'
;MKQIILTTITILYVSAIFGQTKTNNGFADFNEFKLNKPSLKFDFQLKQRSGGDIFLTGGISNYRLKKIKPVNEVGKVEEKIWGVTVGDSIYINAYPFSKVKGYNLIIEKGYYTYFIGEPARTEKEQRELGIIKPTEKQIMVCCQAGYVILPDGTIKLLRPELLLDLCKDNDDLAKEIKAANFKLENVYKMNDILKKYNLTKK
;
A
#
# COMPACT_ATOMS: atom_id res chain seq x y z
N MET A 1 -51.70 21.50 -10.99
CA MET A 1 -50.57 21.26 -11.92
C MET A 1 -49.19 21.61 -11.36
N LYS A 2 -49.03 22.62 -10.47
CA LYS A 2 -47.70 22.98 -9.92
C LYS A 2 -47.09 21.93 -8.93
N GLN A 3 -47.91 21.15 -8.23
CA GLN A 3 -47.39 20.15 -7.25
C GLN A 3 -46.82 18.88 -7.91
N ILE A 4 -47.32 18.50 -9.08
CA ILE A 4 -46.84 17.29 -9.79
C ILE A 4 -45.43 17.50 -10.38
N ILE A 5 -45.10 18.73 -10.78
CA ILE A 5 -43.79 19.06 -11.35
C ILE A 5 -42.71 19.01 -10.29
N LEU A 6 -43.00 19.43 -9.04
CA LEU A 6 -42.04 19.45 -7.95
C LEU A 6 -41.65 18.04 -7.51
N THR A 7 -42.62 17.12 -7.49
CA THR A 7 -42.36 15.70 -7.10
C THR A 7 -41.52 14.96 -8.13
N THR A 8 -41.69 15.27 -9.40
CA THR A 8 -40.95 14.61 -10.51
C THR A 8 -39.47 15.05 -10.50
N ILE A 9 -39.19 16.30 -10.17
CA ILE A 9 -37.80 16.82 -10.08
C ILE A 9 -37.07 16.21 -8.87
N THR A 10 -37.73 16.00 -7.74
CA THR A 10 -37.13 15.38 -6.55
C THR A 10 -36.78 13.93 -6.77
N ILE A 11 -37.58 13.17 -7.51
CA ILE A 11 -37.30 11.77 -7.84
C ILE A 11 -36.12 11.64 -8.82
N LEU A 12 -35.97 12.56 -9.76
CA LEU A 12 -34.82 12.57 -10.69
C LEU A 12 -33.49 12.91 -9.97
N TYR A 13 -33.51 13.74 -8.93
CA TYR A 13 -32.30 14.03 -8.16
C TYR A 13 -31.85 12.89 -7.24
N VAL A 14 -32.77 12.09 -6.71
CA VAL A 14 -32.44 10.94 -5.85
C VAL A 14 -31.86 9.79 -6.67
N SER A 15 -32.28 9.59 -7.93
CA SER A 15 -31.74 8.55 -8.79
C SER A 15 -30.32 8.81 -9.31
N ALA A 16 -29.85 10.08 -9.27
CA ALA A 16 -28.48 10.42 -9.69
C ALA A 16 -27.41 10.12 -8.60
N ILE A 17 -27.84 9.87 -7.36
CA ILE A 17 -26.90 9.64 -6.24
C ILE A 17 -26.53 8.13 -6.08
N PHE A 18 -27.29 7.22 -6.67
CA PHE A 18 -27.09 5.77 -6.52
C PHE A 18 -26.29 5.10 -7.64
N GLY A 19 -25.70 5.85 -8.57
CA GLY A 19 -25.14 5.31 -9.81
C GLY A 19 -23.62 5.27 -9.96
N GLN A 20 -22.82 5.64 -8.94
CA GLN A 20 -21.38 5.42 -9.05
C GLN A 20 -21.01 4.02 -8.55
N THR A 21 -21.11 3.03 -9.42
CA THR A 21 -20.38 1.78 -9.25
C THR A 21 -18.89 2.15 -9.20
N LYS A 22 -18.30 2.14 -8.00
CA LYS A 22 -16.86 2.32 -7.84
C LYS A 22 -16.18 1.19 -8.61
N THR A 23 -15.66 1.51 -9.80
CA THR A 23 -14.95 0.55 -10.63
C THR A 23 -13.65 0.20 -9.94
N ASN A 24 -13.47 -1.08 -9.69
CA ASN A 24 -12.20 -1.61 -9.23
C ASN A 24 -11.24 -1.66 -10.43
N ASN A 25 -10.05 -1.09 -10.28
CA ASN A 25 -9.06 -1.03 -11.34
C ASN A 25 -7.73 -1.58 -10.82
N GLY A 26 -6.86 -2.00 -11.73
CA GLY A 26 -5.51 -2.43 -11.42
C GLY A 26 -4.44 -1.60 -12.13
N PHE A 27 -3.33 -1.41 -11.46
CA PHE A 27 -2.11 -0.84 -12.01
C PHE A 27 -1.19 -1.98 -12.46
N ALA A 28 -0.78 -1.97 -13.72
CA ALA A 28 0.17 -2.95 -14.25
C ALA A 28 1.57 -2.69 -13.69
N ASP A 29 1.94 -1.44 -13.51
CA ASP A 29 3.26 -1.03 -13.02
C ASP A 29 3.21 0.25 -12.17
N PHE A 30 4.38 0.66 -11.68
CA PHE A 30 4.55 1.86 -10.88
C PHE A 30 4.24 3.16 -11.65
N ASN A 31 4.50 3.23 -12.96
CA ASN A 31 4.26 4.44 -13.74
C ASN A 31 2.75 4.72 -13.83
N GLU A 32 1.94 3.68 -14.03
CA GLU A 32 0.48 3.80 -14.00
C GLU A 32 -0.02 4.32 -12.64
N PHE A 33 0.55 3.79 -11.54
CA PHE A 33 0.24 4.28 -10.19
C PHE A 33 0.65 5.74 -10.01
N LYS A 34 1.88 6.12 -10.42
CA LYS A 34 2.40 7.49 -10.31
C LYS A 34 1.53 8.49 -11.07
N LEU A 35 1.11 8.13 -12.28
CA LEU A 35 0.23 8.93 -13.13
C LEU A 35 -1.25 8.83 -12.74
N ASN A 36 -1.59 7.97 -11.80
CA ASN A 36 -2.97 7.64 -11.43
C ASN A 36 -3.85 7.21 -12.61
N LYS A 37 -3.27 6.39 -13.51
CA LYS A 37 -3.91 5.92 -14.74
C LYS A 37 -3.90 4.39 -14.80
N PRO A 38 -4.75 3.69 -14.02
CA PRO A 38 -4.81 2.23 -14.05
C PRO A 38 -5.31 1.74 -15.41
N SER A 39 -4.57 0.82 -16.03
CA SER A 39 -4.92 0.23 -17.32
C SER A 39 -5.72 -1.06 -17.22
N LEU A 40 -5.58 -1.76 -16.08
CA LEU A 40 -6.20 -3.06 -15.89
C LEU A 40 -7.63 -2.91 -15.37
N LYS A 41 -8.58 -3.47 -16.11
CA LYS A 41 -10.00 -3.52 -15.74
C LYS A 41 -10.43 -4.97 -15.57
N PHE A 42 -10.80 -5.36 -14.37
CA PHE A 42 -11.28 -6.69 -14.06
C PHE A 42 -12.15 -6.67 -12.80
N ASP A 43 -13.09 -7.60 -12.74
CA ASP A 43 -13.93 -7.74 -11.55
C ASP A 43 -13.19 -8.51 -10.47
N PHE A 44 -13.15 -7.95 -9.28
CA PHE A 44 -12.57 -8.62 -8.11
C PHE A 44 -13.20 -8.12 -6.80
N GLN A 45 -13.01 -8.91 -5.77
CA GLN A 45 -13.27 -8.50 -4.40
C GLN A 45 -11.94 -8.50 -3.64
N LEU A 46 -11.68 -7.44 -2.89
CA LEU A 46 -10.55 -7.38 -1.99
C LEU A 46 -11.02 -7.76 -0.59
N LYS A 47 -10.56 -8.91 -0.07
CA LYS A 47 -10.95 -9.41 1.24
C LYS A 47 -9.77 -9.32 2.20
N GLN A 48 -9.98 -8.67 3.33
CA GLN A 48 -9.01 -8.67 4.43
C GLN A 48 -8.89 -10.08 5.03
N ARG A 49 -7.67 -10.49 5.37
CA ARG A 49 -7.43 -11.74 6.08
C ARG A 49 -8.12 -11.69 7.44
N SER A 50 -8.78 -12.77 7.81
CA SER A 50 -9.40 -12.90 9.13
C SER A 50 -8.36 -13.03 10.24
N GLY A 51 -8.73 -12.69 11.47
CA GLY A 51 -7.89 -12.93 12.65
C GLY A 51 -7.52 -14.40 12.80
N GLY A 52 -8.44 -15.33 12.48
CA GLY A 52 -8.17 -16.76 12.46
C GLY A 52 -7.12 -17.18 11.44
N ASP A 53 -7.19 -16.64 10.20
CA ASP A 53 -6.17 -16.89 9.19
C ASP A 53 -4.79 -16.40 9.64
N ILE A 54 -4.75 -15.23 10.30
CA ILE A 54 -3.50 -14.64 10.81
C ILE A 54 -2.95 -15.50 11.94
N PHE A 55 -3.80 -15.95 12.85
CA PHE A 55 -3.42 -16.81 13.98
C PHE A 55 -2.83 -18.15 13.49
N LEU A 56 -3.49 -18.80 12.53
CA LEU A 56 -3.07 -20.12 12.03
C LEU A 56 -1.81 -20.08 11.16
N THR A 57 -1.62 -19.02 10.39
CA THR A 57 -0.53 -18.93 9.39
C THR A 57 0.53 -17.92 9.74
N GLY A 58 0.36 -17.18 10.83
CA GLY A 58 1.19 -16.03 11.19
C GLY A 58 1.00 -14.85 10.25
N GLY A 59 1.76 -13.77 10.49
CA GLY A 59 1.81 -12.58 9.66
C GLY A 59 0.89 -11.46 10.12
N ILE A 60 0.61 -10.54 9.21
CA ILE A 60 -0.20 -9.34 9.48
C ILE A 60 -1.53 -9.38 8.74
N SER A 61 -2.40 -8.43 9.11
CA SER A 61 -3.60 -8.14 8.33
C SER A 61 -3.19 -7.56 6.97
N ASN A 62 -3.33 -8.37 5.94
CA ASN A 62 -3.23 -7.95 4.55
C ASN A 62 -4.50 -8.33 3.80
N TYR A 63 -4.59 -7.96 2.53
CA TYR A 63 -5.76 -8.20 1.71
C TYR A 63 -5.45 -9.23 0.63
N ARG A 64 -6.46 -9.98 0.19
CA ARG A 64 -6.36 -10.93 -0.92
C ARG A 64 -7.44 -10.69 -1.94
N LEU A 65 -7.08 -10.81 -3.20
CA LEU A 65 -8.06 -10.82 -4.28
C LEU A 65 -8.90 -12.09 -4.23
N LYS A 66 -10.20 -11.93 -4.35
CA LYS A 66 -11.19 -12.99 -4.42
C LYS A 66 -12.13 -12.73 -5.59
N LYS A 67 -12.77 -13.79 -6.09
CA LYS A 67 -13.79 -13.72 -7.15
C LYS A 67 -13.34 -12.93 -8.38
N ILE A 68 -12.08 -13.11 -8.78
CA ILE A 68 -11.54 -12.44 -9.98
C ILE A 68 -12.24 -12.98 -11.23
N LYS A 69 -12.66 -12.08 -12.10
CA LYS A 69 -13.23 -12.44 -13.41
C LYS A 69 -12.52 -11.65 -14.52
N PRO A 70 -12.19 -12.30 -15.64
CA PRO A 70 -12.40 -13.72 -15.97
C PRO A 70 -11.49 -14.66 -15.17
N VAL A 71 -12.01 -15.82 -14.80
CA VAL A 71 -11.37 -16.84 -13.93
C VAL A 71 -10.06 -17.40 -14.52
N ASN A 72 -9.93 -17.41 -15.83
CA ASN A 72 -8.81 -18.06 -16.54
C ASN A 72 -7.45 -17.36 -16.36
N GLU A 73 -7.43 -16.20 -15.69
CA GLU A 73 -6.20 -15.42 -15.49
C GLU A 73 -5.80 -15.22 -14.00
N VAL A 74 -6.55 -15.79 -13.06
CA VAL A 74 -6.42 -15.51 -11.61
C VAL A 74 -5.01 -15.71 -11.10
N GLY A 75 -4.34 -16.80 -11.43
CA GLY A 75 -2.97 -17.07 -10.97
C GLY A 75 -1.91 -16.20 -11.66
N LYS A 76 -2.17 -15.80 -12.93
CA LYS A 76 -1.26 -14.95 -13.70
C LYS A 76 -1.44 -13.47 -13.37
N VAL A 77 -2.65 -13.09 -12.98
CA VAL A 77 -3.03 -11.71 -12.65
C VAL A 77 -2.40 -11.28 -11.32
N GLU A 78 -2.46 -12.12 -10.28
CA GLU A 78 -1.88 -11.78 -8.97
C GLU A 78 -0.37 -11.53 -9.01
N GLU A 79 0.37 -12.23 -9.87
CA GLU A 79 1.83 -12.08 -9.97
C GLU A 79 2.26 -10.87 -10.80
N LYS A 80 1.39 -10.39 -11.70
CA LYS A 80 1.71 -9.34 -12.69
C LYS A 80 1.16 -7.96 -12.32
N ILE A 81 0.19 -7.88 -11.42
CA ILE A 81 -0.43 -6.61 -11.03
C ILE A 81 0.45 -5.94 -9.98
N TRP A 82 0.84 -4.69 -10.24
CA TRP A 82 1.57 -3.89 -9.26
C TRP A 82 0.69 -3.50 -8.07
N GLY A 83 -0.57 -3.16 -8.34
CA GLY A 83 -1.52 -2.77 -7.28
C GLY A 83 -2.95 -2.66 -7.80
N VAL A 84 -3.88 -2.44 -6.90
CA VAL A 84 -5.31 -2.31 -7.21
C VAL A 84 -5.95 -1.15 -6.48
N THR A 85 -7.04 -0.61 -7.03
CA THR A 85 -7.86 0.41 -6.37
C THR A 85 -9.21 -0.17 -5.97
N VAL A 86 -9.68 0.19 -4.78
CA VAL A 86 -11.04 -0.08 -4.31
C VAL A 86 -11.60 1.22 -3.75
N GLY A 87 -12.47 1.86 -4.47
CA GLY A 87 -12.87 3.23 -4.15
C GLY A 87 -11.68 4.17 -4.23
N ASP A 88 -11.45 4.94 -3.17
CA ASP A 88 -10.35 5.89 -3.09
C ASP A 88 -9.06 5.29 -2.50
N SER A 89 -9.12 4.02 -2.10
CA SER A 89 -8.00 3.31 -1.48
C SER A 89 -7.17 2.58 -2.52
N ILE A 90 -5.85 2.60 -2.37
CA ILE A 90 -4.89 1.94 -3.22
C ILE A 90 -4.18 0.85 -2.42
N TYR A 91 -4.06 -0.33 -3.00
CA TYR A 91 -3.43 -1.49 -2.38
C TYR A 91 -2.31 -2.00 -3.28
N ILE A 92 -1.10 -2.08 -2.74
CA ILE A 92 0.08 -2.57 -3.46
C ILE A 92 0.23 -4.08 -3.30
N ASN A 93 0.63 -4.76 -4.36
CA ASN A 93 0.98 -6.18 -4.31
C ASN A 93 2.26 -6.40 -3.50
N ALA A 94 2.16 -7.20 -2.45
CA ALA A 94 3.27 -7.45 -1.54
C ALA A 94 4.33 -8.41 -2.09
N TYR A 95 3.95 -9.32 -2.98
CA TYR A 95 4.80 -10.44 -3.41
C TYR A 95 6.16 -10.04 -3.98
N PRO A 96 6.30 -8.99 -4.82
CA PRO A 96 7.60 -8.62 -5.39
C PRO A 96 8.65 -8.20 -4.36
N PHE A 97 8.23 -7.63 -3.22
CA PHE A 97 9.16 -7.05 -2.23
C PHE A 97 9.21 -7.80 -0.89
N SER A 98 8.29 -8.72 -0.62
CA SER A 98 8.25 -9.46 0.64
C SER A 98 8.14 -10.98 0.47
N LYS A 99 7.90 -11.46 -0.76
CA LYS A 99 7.57 -12.87 -1.08
C LYS A 99 6.31 -13.38 -0.36
N VAL A 100 5.57 -12.49 0.29
CA VAL A 100 4.31 -12.79 0.96
C VAL A 100 3.16 -12.45 0.02
N LYS A 101 2.30 -13.44 -0.28
CA LYS A 101 1.12 -13.18 -1.13
C LYS A 101 0.12 -12.28 -0.42
N GLY A 102 -0.33 -11.26 -1.12
CA GLY A 102 -1.36 -10.34 -0.66
C GLY A 102 -1.13 -8.91 -1.08
N TYR A 103 -2.05 -8.06 -0.65
CA TYR A 103 -2.05 -6.63 -0.95
C TYR A 103 -2.04 -5.83 0.34
N ASN A 104 -1.26 -4.77 0.37
CA ASN A 104 -1.15 -3.86 1.51
C ASN A 104 -1.69 -2.50 1.15
N LEU A 105 -2.47 -1.90 2.06
CA LEU A 105 -3.00 -0.55 1.90
C LEU A 105 -1.87 0.46 1.87
N ILE A 106 -1.85 1.32 0.86
CA ILE A 106 -1.01 2.52 0.84
C ILE A 106 -1.60 3.52 1.83
N ILE A 107 -0.82 3.90 2.84
CA ILE A 107 -1.26 4.78 3.94
C ILE A 107 -0.99 6.24 3.60
N GLU A 108 0.15 6.51 2.98
CA GLU A 108 0.57 7.86 2.57
C GLU A 108 0.99 7.85 1.11
N LYS A 109 0.45 8.76 0.30
CA LYS A 109 0.84 8.98 -1.09
C LYS A 109 1.40 10.38 -1.23
N GLY A 110 2.67 10.48 -1.58
CA GLY A 110 3.37 11.76 -1.72
C GLY A 110 4.66 11.61 -2.51
N TYR A 111 5.62 12.52 -2.28
CA TYR A 111 6.97 12.39 -2.84
C TYR A 111 7.58 11.04 -2.48
N TYR A 112 7.46 10.65 -1.20
CA TYR A 112 7.61 9.26 -0.76
C TYR A 112 6.23 8.67 -0.48
N THR A 113 5.97 7.50 -1.04
CA THR A 113 4.75 6.73 -0.76
C THR A 113 5.05 5.71 0.34
N TYR A 114 4.15 5.54 1.30
CA TYR A 114 4.35 4.67 2.44
C TYR A 114 3.22 3.66 2.63
N PHE A 115 3.59 2.46 3.00
CA PHE A 115 2.66 1.41 3.41
C PHE A 115 3.27 0.52 4.50
N ILE A 116 2.39 -0.22 5.22
CA ILE A 116 2.80 -1.22 6.19
C ILE A 116 2.57 -2.59 5.58
N GLY A 117 3.60 -3.45 5.67
CA GLY A 117 3.57 -4.79 5.12
C GLY A 117 4.23 -5.81 6.05
N GLU A 118 4.19 -7.07 5.63
CA GLU A 118 4.91 -8.16 6.28
C GLU A 118 6.30 -8.27 5.63
N PRO A 119 7.39 -8.29 6.40
CA PRO A 119 8.72 -8.49 5.84
C PRO A 119 8.89 -9.94 5.37
N ALA A 120 9.85 -10.16 4.46
CA ALA A 120 10.26 -11.50 4.08
C ALA A 120 10.65 -12.30 5.33
N ARG A 121 10.18 -13.55 5.40
CA ARG A 121 10.23 -14.36 6.63
C ARG A 121 11.56 -15.06 6.85
N THR A 122 12.26 -15.40 5.75
CA THR A 122 13.50 -16.14 5.85
C THR A 122 14.70 -15.24 5.61
N GLU A 123 15.83 -15.58 6.20
CA GLU A 123 17.09 -14.88 5.99
C GLU A 123 17.49 -14.87 4.52
N LYS A 124 17.27 -16.00 3.81
CA LYS A 124 17.53 -16.13 2.37
C LYS A 124 16.73 -15.10 1.58
N GLU A 125 15.42 -15.03 1.79
CA GLU A 125 14.54 -14.06 1.11
C GLU A 125 14.92 -12.61 1.44
N GLN A 126 15.28 -12.34 2.70
CA GLN A 126 15.73 -11.00 3.09
C GLN A 126 17.02 -10.58 2.39
N ARG A 127 17.95 -11.51 2.16
CA ARG A 127 19.19 -11.27 1.39
C ARG A 127 18.88 -11.08 -0.09
N GLU A 128 18.07 -11.95 -0.68
CA GLU A 128 17.67 -11.86 -2.10
C GLU A 128 16.96 -10.52 -2.42
N LEU A 129 16.19 -10.00 -1.47
CA LEU A 129 15.49 -8.71 -1.59
C LEU A 129 16.36 -7.49 -1.16
N GLY A 130 17.62 -7.72 -0.79
CA GLY A 130 18.50 -6.65 -0.30
C GLY A 130 18.04 -6.00 1.00
N ILE A 131 17.16 -6.65 1.76
CA ILE A 131 16.67 -6.17 3.05
C ILE A 131 17.80 -6.20 4.08
N ILE A 132 18.63 -7.23 4.07
CA ILE A 132 19.81 -7.37 4.91
C ILE A 132 21.07 -7.54 4.06
N LYS A 133 22.20 -7.04 4.56
CA LYS A 133 23.51 -7.26 3.94
C LYS A 133 24.00 -8.68 4.19
N PRO A 134 24.98 -9.18 3.42
CA PRO A 134 25.55 -10.52 3.60
C PRO A 134 26.03 -10.84 5.03
N THR A 135 26.51 -9.83 5.75
CA THR A 135 27.03 -9.96 7.12
C THR A 135 26.00 -9.71 8.21
N GLU A 136 24.80 -9.24 7.85
CA GLU A 136 23.74 -8.93 8.81
C GLU A 136 22.92 -10.20 9.11
N LYS A 137 22.46 -10.30 10.36
CA LYS A 137 21.52 -11.34 10.79
C LYS A 137 20.13 -11.06 10.27
N GLN A 138 19.32 -12.11 10.17
CA GLN A 138 17.90 -12.00 9.86
C GLN A 138 17.21 -10.97 10.76
N ILE A 139 16.43 -10.11 10.13
CA ILE A 139 15.56 -9.18 10.87
C ILE A 139 14.35 -9.97 11.36
N MET A 140 14.29 -10.16 12.66
CA MET A 140 13.11 -10.71 13.33
C MET A 140 12.13 -9.58 13.62
N VAL A 141 11.31 -9.22 12.64
CA VAL A 141 10.20 -8.28 12.86
C VAL A 141 8.97 -9.09 13.23
N CYS A 142 8.56 -8.95 14.47
CA CYS A 142 7.30 -9.53 14.89
C CYS A 142 6.15 -8.74 14.25
N CYS A 143 5.71 -9.20 13.11
CA CYS A 143 4.43 -8.90 12.50
C CYS A 143 4.36 -7.73 11.49
N GLN A 144 4.92 -6.56 11.72
CA GLN A 144 4.73 -5.39 10.84
C GLN A 144 6.05 -4.68 10.53
N ALA A 145 6.21 -4.26 9.28
CA ALA A 145 7.30 -3.42 8.84
C ALA A 145 6.79 -2.28 7.97
N GLY A 146 7.41 -1.12 8.09
CA GLY A 146 7.16 0.01 7.21
C GLY A 146 7.94 -0.15 5.91
N TYR A 147 7.32 0.19 4.80
CA TYR A 147 7.95 0.24 3.48
C TYR A 147 7.76 1.60 2.85
N VAL A 148 8.78 2.06 2.18
CA VAL A 148 8.75 3.30 1.40
C VAL A 148 8.94 2.98 -0.08
N ILE A 149 8.13 3.61 -0.92
CA ILE A 149 8.29 3.63 -2.37
C ILE A 149 8.94 4.95 -2.73
N LEU A 150 10.12 4.87 -3.32
CA LEU A 150 10.90 6.02 -3.77
C LEU A 150 10.30 6.61 -5.07
N PRO A 151 10.67 7.84 -5.46
CA PRO A 151 10.16 8.49 -6.68
C PRO A 151 10.42 7.73 -7.98
N ASP A 152 11.40 6.83 -7.99
CA ASP A 152 11.74 5.94 -9.11
C ASP A 152 10.96 4.60 -9.10
N GLY A 153 10.11 4.37 -8.08
CA GLY A 153 9.34 3.14 -7.90
C GLY A 153 10.04 2.05 -7.09
N THR A 154 11.29 2.27 -6.68
CA THR A 154 12.02 1.33 -5.84
C THR A 154 11.33 1.21 -4.47
N ILE A 155 11.06 -0.01 -4.03
CA ILE A 155 10.47 -0.31 -2.73
C ILE A 155 11.56 -0.73 -1.77
N LYS A 156 11.63 -0.06 -0.61
CA LYS A 156 12.61 -0.36 0.43
C LYS A 156 11.94 -0.53 1.80
N LEU A 157 12.48 -1.45 2.60
CA LEU A 157 12.13 -1.53 4.02
C LEU A 157 12.59 -0.23 4.70
N LEU A 158 11.65 0.47 5.34
CA LEU A 158 11.95 1.72 6.03
C LEU A 158 12.59 1.43 7.38
N ARG A 159 13.89 1.65 7.45
CA ARG A 159 14.69 1.62 8.69
C ARG A 159 14.94 3.04 9.17
N PRO A 160 15.25 3.25 10.45
CA PRO A 160 15.60 4.58 10.98
C PRO A 160 16.74 5.27 10.21
N GLU A 161 17.76 4.51 9.82
CA GLU A 161 18.91 5.03 9.05
C GLU A 161 18.48 5.49 7.66
N LEU A 162 17.61 4.72 6.98
CA LEU A 162 17.06 5.10 5.69
C LEU A 162 16.16 6.34 5.84
N LEU A 163 15.31 6.38 6.87
CA LEU A 163 14.46 7.54 7.13
C LEU A 163 15.28 8.82 7.29
N LEU A 164 16.38 8.74 8.05
CA LEU A 164 17.31 9.86 8.23
C LEU A 164 17.94 10.29 6.90
N ASP A 165 18.38 9.34 6.07
CA ASP A 165 18.97 9.64 4.75
C ASP A 165 17.94 10.27 3.80
N LEU A 166 16.71 9.78 3.79
CA LEU A 166 15.62 10.34 2.97
C LEU A 166 15.24 11.78 3.36
N CYS A 167 15.41 12.15 4.62
CA CYS A 167 15.05 13.46 5.16
C CYS A 167 16.27 14.37 5.43
N LYS A 168 17.48 14.01 4.96
CA LYS A 168 18.74 14.70 5.28
C LYS A 168 18.81 16.15 4.81
N ASP A 169 18.02 16.53 3.81
CA ASP A 169 17.92 17.90 3.30
C ASP A 169 16.93 18.77 4.10
N ASN A 170 16.36 18.23 5.17
CA ASN A 170 15.50 18.94 6.12
C ASN A 170 16.08 18.80 7.54
N ASP A 171 16.83 19.81 7.97
CA ASP A 171 17.56 19.80 9.24
C ASP A 171 16.67 19.55 10.47
N ASP A 172 15.45 20.10 10.47
CA ASP A 172 14.54 19.96 11.60
C ASP A 172 14.01 18.53 11.72
N LEU A 173 13.63 17.91 10.59
CA LEU A 173 13.22 16.51 10.58
C LEU A 173 14.40 15.58 10.90
N ALA A 174 15.61 15.89 10.40
CA ALA A 174 16.79 15.11 10.72
C ALA A 174 17.12 15.15 12.23
N LYS A 175 16.95 16.31 12.90
CA LYS A 175 17.07 16.42 14.36
C LYS A 175 15.99 15.64 15.09
N GLU A 176 14.71 15.75 14.63
CA GLU A 176 13.57 15.02 15.21
C GLU A 176 13.81 13.51 15.13
N ILE A 177 14.26 12.97 13.98
CA ILE A 177 14.54 11.54 13.78
C ILE A 177 15.64 11.07 14.74
N LYS A 178 16.76 11.82 14.87
CA LYS A 178 17.85 11.48 15.76
C LYS A 178 17.43 11.48 17.23
N ALA A 179 16.66 12.47 17.65
CA ALA A 179 16.14 12.57 19.01
C ALA A 179 15.14 11.47 19.37
N ALA A 180 14.34 11.03 18.40
CA ALA A 180 13.30 10.03 18.64
C ALA A 180 13.84 8.61 18.83
N ASN A 181 15.09 8.32 18.41
CA ASN A 181 15.72 6.99 18.48
C ASN A 181 14.79 5.87 18.04
N PHE A 182 14.25 5.99 16.81
CA PHE A 182 13.28 5.05 16.27
C PHE A 182 13.82 3.64 16.20
N LYS A 183 12.91 2.68 16.38
CA LYS A 183 13.11 1.25 16.09
C LYS A 183 12.23 0.83 14.93
N LEU A 184 12.49 -0.35 14.36
CA LEU A 184 11.72 -0.88 13.21
C LEU A 184 10.22 -1.01 13.48
N GLU A 185 9.83 -1.31 14.72
CA GLU A 185 8.43 -1.42 15.13
C GLU A 185 7.70 -0.07 15.21
N ASN A 186 8.41 1.06 15.17
CA ASN A 186 7.80 2.40 15.21
C ASN A 186 7.20 2.82 13.86
N VAL A 187 6.55 1.89 13.16
CA VAL A 187 6.06 2.05 11.77
C VAL A 187 5.18 3.29 11.58
N TYR A 188 4.27 3.57 12.50
CA TYR A 188 3.39 4.73 12.41
C TYR A 188 4.12 6.05 12.65
N LYS A 189 5.02 6.10 13.64
CA LYS A 189 5.82 7.30 13.92
C LYS A 189 6.76 7.65 12.76
N MET A 190 7.36 6.65 12.12
CA MET A 190 8.18 6.86 10.92
C MET A 190 7.33 7.35 9.74
N ASN A 191 6.07 6.88 9.61
CA ASN A 191 5.14 7.41 8.63
C ASN A 191 4.82 8.90 8.87
N ASP A 192 4.63 9.30 10.13
CA ASP A 192 4.35 10.71 10.46
C ASP A 192 5.50 11.64 10.03
N ILE A 193 6.75 11.19 10.15
CA ILE A 193 7.91 11.91 9.63
C ILE A 193 7.87 12.02 8.11
N LEU A 194 7.62 10.91 7.40
CA LEU A 194 7.50 10.93 5.94
C LEU A 194 6.37 11.84 5.47
N LYS A 195 5.25 11.86 6.18
CA LYS A 195 4.12 12.76 5.89
C LYS A 195 4.54 14.22 6.03
N LYS A 196 5.23 14.59 7.11
CA LYS A 196 5.79 15.94 7.27
C LYS A 196 6.74 16.28 6.12
N TYR A 197 7.64 15.37 5.76
CA TYR A 197 8.57 15.57 4.66
C TYR A 197 7.86 15.75 3.32
N ASN A 198 6.86 14.94 3.02
CA ASN A 198 6.06 15.06 1.79
C ASN A 198 5.40 16.45 1.64
N LEU A 199 5.04 17.10 2.75
CA LEU A 199 4.47 18.46 2.73
C LEU A 199 5.51 19.51 2.29
N THR A 200 6.80 19.25 2.49
CA THR A 200 7.87 20.17 2.07
C THR A 200 8.25 20.04 0.59
N LYS A 201 7.75 19.00 -0.09
CA LYS A 201 8.05 18.68 -1.50
C LYS A 201 6.89 18.99 -2.46
N LYS A 202 5.88 19.71 -2.00
CA LYS A 202 4.74 20.16 -2.81
C LYS A 202 5.04 21.41 -3.60
#